data_0bb5d46df1cd0c64a7d34c19653100d6
#
_entry.id   0bb5d46df1cd0c64a7d34c19653100d6
#
_cell.length_a   1.000
_cell.length_b   1.000
_cell.length_c   1.000
_cell.angle_alpha   90.00
_cell.angle_beta   90.00
_cell.angle_gamma   90.00
#
_symmetry.space_group_name_H-M   'P 1'
#
loop_
_entity.id
_entity.type
_entity.pdbx_description
1 polymer ?
#
loop_
_entity_poly.entity_id
_entity_poly.type
_entity_poly.pdbx_seq_one_letter_code
_entity_poly.pdbx_strand_id
1 'polypeptide(L)'
;DPDFFEVYSKVYWGFFEQERCHLDPIVREMVLLVVMTFRGLREEAYQHAKKALRLGATINQLLECHEVCIPPAGLGQLHEGLRTLRIISEEMKNES
;
A
#
# COMPACT_ATOMS: atom_id res chain seq x y z
N ASP A 1 5.66 22.13 -6.73
CA ASP A 1 4.63 23.14 -6.97
C ASP A 1 3.32 22.70 -6.31
N PRO A 2 2.87 23.41 -5.26
CA PRO A 2 1.65 23.05 -4.53
C PRO A 2 0.40 23.01 -5.43
N ASP A 3 0.32 23.92 -6.38
CA ASP A 3 -0.86 23.98 -7.27
C ASP A 3 -0.91 22.77 -8.18
N PHE A 4 0.24 22.37 -8.71
CA PHE A 4 0.31 21.18 -9.55
C PHE A 4 -0.07 19.92 -8.75
N PHE A 5 0.46 19.81 -7.53
CA PHE A 5 0.16 18.65 -6.68
C PHE A 5 -1.32 18.58 -6.37
N GLU A 6 -1.95 19.71 -6.06
CA GLU A 6 -3.38 19.74 -5.77
C GLU A 6 -4.21 19.26 -6.96
N VAL A 7 -3.91 19.80 -8.15
CA VAL A 7 -4.63 19.40 -9.36
C VAL A 7 -4.41 17.92 -9.67
N TYR A 8 -3.16 17.48 -9.59
CA TYR A 8 -2.82 16.07 -9.82
C TYR A 8 -3.58 15.15 -8.88
N SER A 9 -3.60 15.49 -7.59
CA SER A 9 -4.29 14.67 -6.59
C SER A 9 -5.77 14.56 -6.87
N LYS A 10 -6.42 15.67 -7.24
CA LYS A 10 -7.85 15.67 -7.56
C LYS A 10 -8.16 14.80 -8.77
N VAL A 11 -7.36 14.94 -9.83
CA VAL A 11 -7.59 14.17 -11.05
C VAL A 11 -7.33 12.69 -10.81
N TYR A 12 -6.19 12.37 -10.21
CA TYR A 12 -5.77 10.98 -10.01
C TYR A 12 -6.71 10.25 -9.05
N TRP A 13 -6.89 10.79 -7.85
CA TRP A 13 -7.68 10.11 -6.82
C TRP A 13 -9.18 10.18 -7.14
N GLY A 14 -9.63 11.30 -7.73
CA GLY A 14 -11.02 11.42 -8.14
C GLY A 14 -11.41 10.37 -9.17
N PHE A 15 -10.49 10.05 -10.09
CA PHE A 15 -10.74 9.00 -11.08
C PHE A 15 -10.98 7.66 -10.39
N PHE A 16 -10.14 7.31 -9.41
CA PHE A 16 -10.21 6.02 -8.76
C PHE A 16 -11.34 5.91 -7.74
N GLU A 17 -12.03 6.99 -7.45
CA GLU A 17 -13.21 6.97 -6.58
C GLU A 17 -14.50 6.74 -7.36
N GLN A 18 -14.43 6.69 -8.68
CA GLN A 18 -15.62 6.52 -9.52
C GLN A 18 -16.02 5.06 -9.65
N GLU A 19 -17.33 4.83 -9.77
CA GLU A 19 -17.91 3.49 -9.89
C GLU A 19 -17.41 2.72 -11.10
N ARG A 20 -16.94 3.41 -12.13
CA ARG A 20 -16.47 2.79 -13.37
C ARG A 20 -15.08 2.16 -13.27
N CYS A 21 -14.40 2.30 -12.14
CA CYS A 21 -13.11 1.66 -11.95
C CYS A 21 -13.28 0.17 -11.73
N HIS A 22 -12.43 -0.61 -12.38
CA HIS A 22 -12.56 -2.07 -12.40
C HIS A 22 -11.83 -2.78 -11.27
N LEU A 23 -10.85 -2.11 -10.64
CA LEU A 23 -10.14 -2.71 -9.53
C LEU A 23 -10.84 -2.40 -8.22
N ASP A 24 -10.99 -3.41 -7.39
CA ASP A 24 -11.43 -3.23 -6.02
C ASP A 24 -10.48 -2.28 -5.31
N PRO A 25 -10.97 -1.33 -4.49
CA PRO A 25 -10.09 -0.39 -3.78
C PRO A 25 -9.00 -1.06 -2.94
N ILE A 26 -9.28 -2.20 -2.32
CA ILE A 26 -8.26 -2.93 -1.56
C ILE A 26 -7.16 -3.43 -2.50
N VAL A 27 -7.54 -4.00 -3.63
CA VAL A 27 -6.58 -4.48 -4.64
C VAL A 27 -5.71 -3.34 -5.13
N ARG A 28 -6.32 -2.18 -5.41
CA ARG A 28 -5.57 -0.99 -5.84
C ARG A 28 -4.51 -0.61 -4.82
N GLU A 29 -4.88 -0.58 -3.53
CA GLU A 29 -3.93 -0.22 -2.48
C GLU A 29 -2.84 -1.27 -2.33
N MET A 30 -3.15 -2.54 -2.52
CA MET A 30 -2.13 -3.60 -2.48
C MET A 30 -1.14 -3.48 -3.63
N VAL A 31 -1.62 -3.14 -4.82
CA VAL A 31 -0.72 -2.90 -5.97
C VAL A 31 0.22 -1.74 -5.67
N LEU A 32 -0.32 -0.63 -5.16
CA LEU A 32 0.50 0.53 -4.79
C LEU A 32 1.51 0.17 -3.70
N LEU A 33 1.09 -0.58 -2.71
CA LEU A 33 1.96 -1.02 -1.62
C LEU A 33 3.17 -1.78 -2.14
N VAL A 34 2.97 -2.78 -3.00
CA VAL A 34 4.10 -3.60 -3.46
C VAL A 34 5.03 -2.81 -4.37
N VAL A 35 4.51 -1.91 -5.20
CA VAL A 35 5.35 -1.07 -6.07
C VAL A 35 6.16 -0.08 -5.23
N MET A 36 5.54 0.58 -4.28
CA MET A 36 6.24 1.55 -3.41
C MET A 36 7.32 0.85 -2.59
N THR A 37 7.01 -0.34 -2.07
CA THR A 37 7.98 -1.14 -1.32
C THR A 37 9.17 -1.51 -2.19
N PHE A 38 8.92 -1.99 -3.40
CA PHE A 38 9.98 -2.36 -4.33
C PHE A 38 10.88 -1.17 -4.67
N ARG A 39 10.29 0.01 -4.81
CA ARG A 39 11.04 1.23 -5.10
C ARG A 39 11.76 1.83 -3.90
N GLY A 40 11.57 1.28 -2.71
CA GLY A 40 12.19 1.79 -1.50
C GLY A 40 11.53 3.05 -0.95
N LEU A 41 10.30 3.31 -1.33
CA LEU A 41 9.54 4.47 -0.86
C LEU A 41 8.77 4.08 0.40
N ARG A 42 9.50 4.04 1.53
CA ARG A 42 8.99 3.48 2.79
C ARG A 42 7.77 4.21 3.34
N GLU A 43 7.78 5.55 3.28
CA GLU A 43 6.68 6.31 3.81
C GLU A 43 5.41 6.07 3.00
N GLU A 44 5.52 6.07 1.68
CA GLU A 44 4.38 5.81 0.81
C GLU A 44 3.87 4.39 0.98
N ALA A 45 4.77 3.42 1.10
CA ALA A 45 4.39 2.04 1.36
C ALA A 45 3.60 1.92 2.67
N TYR A 46 4.08 2.59 3.71
CA TYR A 46 3.41 2.60 5.01
C TYR A 46 1.99 3.16 4.88
N GLN A 47 1.82 4.27 4.17
CA GLN A 47 0.50 4.90 4.02
C GLN A 47 -0.47 4.02 3.23
N HIS A 48 0.00 3.39 2.17
CA HIS A 48 -0.86 2.50 1.38
C HIS A 48 -1.22 1.22 2.13
N ALA A 49 -0.29 0.68 2.93
CA ALA A 49 -0.60 -0.46 3.78
C ALA A 49 -1.69 -0.10 4.79
N LYS A 50 -1.58 1.05 5.44
CA LYS A 50 -2.59 1.49 6.41
C LYS A 50 -3.93 1.72 5.73
N LYS A 51 -3.93 2.30 4.54
CA LYS A 51 -5.18 2.53 3.81
C LYS A 51 -5.85 1.20 3.44
N ALA A 52 -5.07 0.22 3.00
CA ALA A 52 -5.60 -1.11 2.69
C ALA A 52 -6.27 -1.73 3.93
N LEU A 53 -5.62 -1.62 5.09
CA LEU A 53 -6.18 -2.15 6.33
C LEU A 53 -7.48 -1.44 6.71
N ARG A 54 -7.54 -0.12 6.56
CA ARG A 54 -8.76 0.64 6.82
C ARG A 54 -9.91 0.21 5.90
N LEU A 55 -9.58 -0.21 4.69
CA LEU A 55 -10.58 -0.67 3.72
C LEU A 55 -11.00 -2.13 3.96
N GLY A 56 -10.35 -2.82 4.89
CA GLY A 56 -10.73 -4.18 5.26
C GLY A 56 -9.75 -5.28 4.96
N ALA A 57 -8.57 -4.95 4.41
CA ALA A 57 -7.53 -5.96 4.21
C ALA A 57 -6.98 -6.44 5.56
N THR A 58 -6.43 -7.64 5.56
CA THR A 58 -5.77 -8.18 6.74
C THR A 58 -4.25 -8.08 6.59
N ILE A 59 -3.55 -8.11 7.72
CA ILE A 59 -2.08 -8.16 7.71
C ILE A 59 -1.59 -9.33 6.87
N ASN A 60 -2.25 -10.50 6.99
CA ASN A 60 -1.85 -11.67 6.22
C ASN A 60 -2.00 -11.49 4.72
N GLN A 61 -3.04 -10.78 4.29
CA GLN A 61 -3.20 -10.46 2.87
C GLN A 61 -2.08 -9.55 2.36
N LEU A 62 -1.71 -8.55 3.16
CA LEU A 62 -0.63 -7.64 2.77
C LEU A 62 0.72 -8.37 2.75
N LEU A 63 0.95 -9.27 3.70
CA LEU A 63 2.15 -10.10 3.70
C LEU A 63 2.21 -10.96 2.45
N GLU A 64 1.12 -11.61 2.09
CA GLU A 64 1.07 -12.46 0.91
C GLU A 64 1.34 -11.69 -0.38
N CYS A 65 0.93 -10.41 -0.45
CA CYS A 65 1.25 -9.56 -1.60
C CYS A 65 2.76 -9.48 -1.82
N HIS A 66 3.52 -9.36 -0.73
CA HIS A 66 4.98 -9.30 -0.85
C HIS A 66 5.56 -10.67 -1.18
N GLU A 67 4.96 -11.74 -0.63
CA GLU A 67 5.43 -13.10 -0.89
C GLU A 67 5.27 -13.48 -2.35
N VAL A 68 4.14 -13.15 -2.97
CA VAL A 68 3.94 -13.48 -4.39
C VAL A 68 4.88 -12.68 -5.30
N CYS A 69 5.45 -11.59 -4.80
CA CYS A 69 6.39 -10.78 -5.56
C CYS A 69 7.84 -11.27 -5.48
N ILE A 70 8.13 -12.31 -4.67
CA ILE A 70 9.50 -12.79 -4.52
C ILE A 70 10.13 -13.19 -5.85
N PRO A 71 9.47 -13.99 -6.72
CA PRO A 71 10.10 -14.36 -7.98
C PRO A 71 10.55 -13.17 -8.85
N PRO A 72 9.71 -12.15 -9.09
CA PRO A 72 10.15 -11.03 -9.91
C PRO A 72 10.98 -9.99 -9.16
N ALA A 73 10.79 -9.83 -7.87
CA ALA A 73 11.39 -8.72 -7.12
C ALA A 73 12.51 -9.14 -6.17
N GLY A 74 12.59 -10.42 -5.80
CA GLY A 74 13.61 -10.93 -4.89
C GLY A 74 13.18 -10.86 -3.43
N LEU A 75 13.99 -11.48 -2.56
CA LEU A 75 13.69 -11.55 -1.12
C LEU A 75 13.69 -10.19 -0.44
N GLY A 76 14.39 -9.19 -1.01
CA GLY A 76 14.38 -7.84 -0.46
C GLY A 76 12.97 -7.24 -0.38
N GLN A 77 12.11 -7.63 -1.33
CA GLN A 77 10.71 -7.21 -1.32
C GLN A 77 10.02 -7.68 -0.03
N LEU A 78 10.23 -8.94 0.32
CA LEU A 78 9.63 -9.50 1.53
C LEU A 78 10.21 -8.87 2.79
N HIS A 79 11.54 -8.67 2.84
CA HIS A 79 12.17 -8.04 4.01
C HIS A 79 11.65 -6.64 4.27
N GLU A 80 11.54 -5.82 3.22
CA GLU A 80 11.01 -4.46 3.35
C GLU A 80 9.53 -4.48 3.71
N GLY A 81 8.77 -5.41 3.12
CA GLY A 81 7.35 -5.56 3.44
C GLY A 81 7.15 -5.94 4.91
N LEU A 82 7.96 -6.90 5.40
CA LEU A 82 7.90 -7.30 6.80
C LEU A 82 8.22 -6.14 7.74
N ARG A 83 9.22 -5.33 7.39
CA ARG A 83 9.57 -4.15 8.18
C ARG A 83 8.36 -3.24 8.36
N THR A 84 7.69 -2.89 7.26
CA THR A 84 6.51 -2.02 7.30
C THR A 84 5.38 -2.64 8.11
N LEU A 85 5.10 -3.92 7.88
CA LEU A 85 3.99 -4.59 8.57
C LEU A 85 4.25 -4.77 10.07
N ARG A 86 5.52 -4.97 10.45
CA ARG A 86 5.87 -5.03 11.88
C ARG A 86 5.63 -3.70 12.56
N ILE A 87 6.02 -2.60 11.92
CA ILE A 87 5.78 -1.26 12.47
C ILE A 87 4.28 -1.04 12.68
N ILE A 88 3.47 -1.35 11.67
CA ILE A 88 2.02 -1.18 11.75
C ILE A 88 1.42 -2.08 12.83
N SER A 89 1.87 -3.34 12.91
CA SER A 89 1.36 -4.28 13.92
C SER A 89 1.63 -3.80 15.34
N GLU A 90 2.82 -3.25 15.57
CA GLU A 90 3.15 -2.67 16.88
C GLU A 90 2.27 -1.47 17.20
N GLU A 91 2.04 -0.61 16.22
CA GLU A 91 1.15 0.53 16.41
C GLU A 91 -0.27 0.09 16.75
N MET A 92 -0.77 -0.94 16.08
CA MET A 92 -2.11 -1.48 16.35
C MET A 92 -2.22 -2.04 17.75
N LYS A 93 -1.19 -2.72 18.24
CA LYS A 93 -1.17 -3.21 19.62
C LYS A 93 -1.25 -2.06 20.64
N ASN A 94 -0.53 -0.98 20.36
CA ASN A 94 -0.49 0.16 21.28
C ASN A 94 -1.79 0.95 21.30
N GLU A 95 -2.62 0.81 20.27
CA GLU A 95 -3.92 1.46 20.19
C GLU A 95 -5.02 0.69 20.92
N SER A 96 -4.78 -0.58 21.24
CA SER A 96 -5.78 -1.42 21.93
C SER A 96 -5.62 -1.44 23.48
#